data_f93455e947a25d37ab83ba97febedbcd
#
_entry.id   f93455e947a25d37ab83ba97febedbcd
#
_cell.length_a   1.000
_cell.length_b   1.000
_cell.length_c   1.000
_cell.angle_alpha   90.00
_cell.angle_beta   90.00
_cell.angle_gamma   90.00
#
_symmetry.space_group_name_H-M   'P 1'
#
loop_
_entity.id
_entity.type
_entity.pdbx_description
1 polymer ?
#
loop_
_entity_poly.entity_id
_entity_poly.type
_entity_poly.pdbx_seq_one_letter_code
_entity_poly.pdbx_strand_id
1 'polypeptide(L)'
;MSRVHVLAVITTKPGKRDDVLKLFKANVPAVLEEDGCIEYGATVDCADAGFAAKYGDDSFVVVEKWASMAALGAHAASPHMKAYGAITKEMLADRVIHVMSDA
;
A
#
# COMPACT_ATOMS: atom_id res chain seq x y z
N MET A 1 -4.58 -14.01 18.93
CA MET A 1 -5.09 -12.89 18.13
C MET A 1 -4.55 -12.99 16.72
N SER A 2 -5.42 -12.82 15.77
CA SER A 2 -5.02 -12.94 14.37
C SER A 2 -4.41 -11.65 13.89
N ARG A 3 -3.29 -11.78 13.19
CA ARG A 3 -2.72 -10.69 12.43
C ARG A 3 -3.60 -10.36 11.24
N VAL A 4 -3.50 -9.14 10.77
CA VAL A 4 -4.25 -8.69 9.59
C VAL A 4 -3.25 -8.46 8.46
N HIS A 5 -3.55 -9.04 7.31
CA HIS A 5 -2.74 -8.89 6.10
C HIS A 5 -3.50 -8.02 5.11
N VAL A 6 -2.81 -7.07 4.50
CA VAL A 6 -3.43 -6.18 3.51
C VAL A 6 -2.66 -6.25 2.20
N LEU A 7 -3.39 -6.38 1.12
CA LEU A 7 -2.88 -6.15 -0.23
C LEU A 7 -3.69 -5.02 -0.84
N ALA A 8 -3.04 -3.89 -1.07
CA ALA A 8 -3.67 -2.76 -1.72
C ALA A 8 -3.12 -2.65 -3.14
N VAL A 9 -3.96 -2.94 -4.12
CA VAL A 9 -3.59 -2.83 -5.53
C VAL A 9 -3.89 -1.41 -5.98
N ILE A 10 -2.84 -0.69 -6.30
CA ILE A 10 -2.93 0.72 -6.68
C ILE A 10 -2.62 0.85 -8.17
N THR A 11 -3.55 1.42 -8.91
CA THR A 11 -3.33 1.74 -10.32
C THR A 11 -3.31 3.25 -10.46
N THR A 12 -2.22 3.78 -11.01
CA THR A 12 -2.07 5.20 -11.23
C THR A 12 -2.56 5.58 -12.63
N LYS A 13 -2.76 6.86 -12.84
CA LYS A 13 -2.91 7.39 -14.18
C LYS A 13 -1.62 7.12 -14.97
N PRO A 14 -1.69 7.02 -16.31
CA PRO A 14 -0.52 6.67 -17.11
C PRO A 14 0.70 7.54 -16.79
N GLY A 15 1.82 6.88 -16.54
CA GLY A 15 3.10 7.54 -16.29
C GLY A 15 3.28 8.13 -14.90
N LYS A 16 2.32 7.94 -13.97
CA LYS A 16 2.37 8.54 -12.63
C LYS A 16 2.88 7.61 -11.53
N ARG A 17 3.15 6.35 -11.86
CA ARG A 17 3.57 5.39 -10.82
C ARG A 17 4.81 5.82 -10.06
N ASP A 18 5.84 6.31 -10.74
CA ASP A 18 7.07 6.72 -10.07
C ASP A 18 6.85 7.90 -9.12
N ASP A 19 6.01 8.85 -9.51
CA ASP A 19 5.67 10.00 -8.66
C ASP A 19 4.94 9.54 -7.40
N VAL A 20 3.96 8.64 -7.54
CA VAL A 20 3.22 8.10 -6.40
C VAL A 20 4.13 7.26 -5.50
N LEU A 21 4.98 6.41 -6.09
CA LEU A 21 5.91 5.59 -5.32
C LEU A 21 6.90 6.44 -4.51
N LYS A 22 7.34 7.56 -5.05
CA LYS A 22 8.22 8.48 -4.33
C LYS A 22 7.54 9.03 -3.09
N LEU A 23 6.28 9.46 -3.22
CA LEU A 23 5.48 9.95 -2.10
C LEU A 23 5.18 8.83 -1.10
N PHE A 24 4.88 7.63 -1.59
CA PHE A 24 4.68 6.46 -0.74
C PHE A 24 5.91 6.17 0.11
N LYS A 25 7.07 6.08 -0.52
CA LYS A 25 8.32 5.75 0.17
C LYS A 25 8.69 6.80 1.21
N ALA A 26 8.40 8.07 0.94
CA ALA A 26 8.62 9.14 1.91
C ALA A 26 7.75 8.99 3.15
N ASN A 27 6.57 8.36 3.02
CA ASN A 27 5.64 8.14 4.11
C ASN A 27 5.93 6.87 4.94
N VAL A 28 6.70 5.93 4.39
CA VAL A 28 6.96 4.63 5.02
C VAL A 28 7.52 4.74 6.44
N PRO A 29 8.52 5.60 6.73
CA PRO A 29 9.05 5.69 8.09
C PRO A 29 8.00 6.04 9.13
N ALA A 30 7.08 6.95 8.82
CA ALA A 30 6.01 7.32 9.74
C ALA A 30 5.04 6.15 9.98
N VAL A 31 4.75 5.39 8.94
CA VAL A 31 3.87 4.22 9.05
C VAL A 31 4.52 3.12 9.88
N LEU A 32 5.80 2.87 9.68
CA LEU A 32 6.51 1.83 10.43
C LEU A 32 6.57 2.13 11.95
N GLU A 33 6.43 3.37 12.34
CA GLU A 33 6.39 3.77 13.76
C GLU A 33 4.99 3.65 14.37
N GLU A 34 3.96 3.39 13.58
CA GLU A 34 2.60 3.23 14.11
C GLU A 34 2.49 1.97 14.96
N ASP A 35 1.71 2.06 16.05
CA ASP A 35 1.47 0.91 16.91
C ASP A 35 0.81 -0.21 16.12
N GLY A 36 1.38 -1.41 16.23
CA GLY A 36 0.85 -2.59 15.57
C GLY A 36 1.24 -2.75 14.12
N CYS A 37 2.05 -1.85 13.56
CA CYS A 37 2.58 -2.04 12.21
C CYS A 37 3.70 -3.10 12.23
N ILE A 38 3.48 -4.20 11.52
CA ILE A 38 4.45 -5.30 11.43
C ILE A 38 5.23 -5.18 10.13
N GLU A 39 4.53 -4.88 9.03
CA GLU A 39 5.14 -4.78 7.71
C GLU A 39 4.39 -3.74 6.88
N TYR A 40 5.11 -2.94 6.11
CA TYR A 40 4.50 -1.95 5.22
C TYR A 40 5.48 -1.61 4.10
N GLY A 41 5.12 -1.92 2.86
CA GLY A 41 6.00 -1.67 1.73
C GLY A 41 5.28 -1.80 0.40
N ALA A 42 5.89 -1.23 -0.64
CA ALA A 42 5.38 -1.31 -2.00
C ALA A 42 6.14 -2.36 -2.80
N THR A 43 5.44 -3.04 -3.68
CA THR A 43 5.99 -4.03 -4.61
C THR A 43 5.52 -3.74 -6.02
N VAL A 44 6.32 -4.14 -6.98
CA VAL A 44 5.96 -4.06 -8.41
C VAL A 44 6.18 -5.44 -9.02
N ASP A 45 5.71 -5.62 -10.25
CA ASP A 45 5.91 -6.88 -10.97
C ASP A 45 7.40 -7.25 -11.00
N CYS A 46 7.68 -8.53 -10.78
CA CYS A 46 9.04 -9.06 -10.89
C CYS A 46 9.37 -9.29 -12.37
N ALA A 47 10.43 -8.65 -12.85
CA ALA A 47 10.82 -8.73 -14.26
C ALA A 47 11.15 -10.17 -14.70
N ASP A 48 11.68 -10.98 -13.76
CA ASP A 48 12.15 -12.34 -14.06
C ASP A 48 11.06 -13.40 -13.95
N ALA A 49 9.83 -13.02 -13.62
CA ALA A 49 8.72 -13.95 -13.44
C ALA A 49 7.84 -14.00 -14.70
N GLY A 50 8.41 -14.43 -15.81
CA GLY A 50 7.72 -14.46 -17.11
C GLY A 50 6.51 -15.39 -17.15
N PHE A 51 6.40 -16.34 -16.21
CA PHE A 51 5.26 -17.25 -16.10
C PHE A 51 4.08 -16.65 -15.32
N ALA A 52 4.28 -15.54 -14.64
CA ALA A 52 3.29 -14.96 -13.75
C ALA A 52 2.46 -13.89 -14.43
N ALA A 53 1.23 -13.70 -13.94
CA ALA A 53 0.40 -12.58 -14.36
C ALA A 53 1.05 -11.26 -13.89
N LYS A 54 0.84 -10.21 -14.64
CA LYS A 54 1.41 -8.89 -14.41
C LYS A 54 0.31 -7.88 -14.07
N TYR A 55 0.58 -6.97 -13.14
CA TYR A 55 -0.28 -5.83 -12.91
C TYR A 55 -0.02 -4.71 -13.91
N GLY A 56 1.20 -4.58 -14.41
CA GLY A 56 1.58 -3.60 -15.40
C GLY A 56 2.37 -2.42 -14.86
N ASP A 57 2.77 -1.54 -15.77
CA ASP A 57 3.71 -0.45 -15.48
C ASP A 57 3.09 0.71 -14.67
N ASP A 58 1.76 0.82 -14.65
CA ASP A 58 1.07 1.88 -13.92
C ASP A 58 0.46 1.38 -12.60
N SER A 59 0.85 0.18 -12.17
CA SER A 59 0.34 -0.41 -10.93
C SER A 59 1.45 -0.78 -9.96
N PHE A 60 1.13 -0.76 -8.68
CA PHE A 60 1.98 -1.35 -7.64
C PHE A 60 1.08 -1.92 -6.54
N VAL A 61 1.63 -2.83 -5.75
CA VAL A 61 0.87 -3.48 -4.67
C VAL A 61 1.53 -3.14 -3.35
N VAL A 62 0.75 -2.56 -2.43
CA VAL A 62 1.19 -2.33 -1.07
C VAL A 62 0.94 -3.59 -0.29
N VAL A 63 1.99 -4.13 0.32
CA VAL A 63 1.92 -5.30 1.18
C VAL A 63 2.03 -4.82 2.63
N GLU A 64 1.01 -5.12 3.43
CA GLU A 64 0.95 -4.65 4.81
C GLU A 64 0.62 -5.81 5.74
N LYS A 65 1.10 -5.68 6.97
CA LYS A 65 0.77 -6.62 8.03
C LYS A 65 0.62 -5.84 9.33
N TRP A 66 -0.50 -6.08 10.02
CA TRP A 66 -0.87 -5.35 11.24
C TRP A 66 -1.19 -6.32 12.35
N ALA A 67 -0.91 -5.92 13.59
CA ALA A 67 -1.16 -6.75 14.76
C ALA A 67 -2.66 -6.99 15.00
N SER A 68 -3.53 -6.07 14.55
CA SER A 68 -4.97 -6.15 14.76
C SER A 68 -5.73 -5.26 13.77
N MET A 69 -7.04 -5.47 13.69
CA MET A 69 -7.92 -4.56 12.92
C MET A 69 -7.94 -3.16 13.52
N ALA A 70 -7.84 -3.03 14.84
CA ALA A 70 -7.78 -1.72 15.50
C ALA A 70 -6.54 -0.94 15.03
N ALA A 71 -5.39 -1.61 14.92
CA ALA A 71 -4.16 -0.99 14.43
C ALA A 71 -4.31 -0.54 12.97
N LEU A 72 -4.91 -1.37 12.12
CA LEU A 72 -5.18 -0.99 10.73
C LEU A 72 -6.12 0.22 10.64
N GLY A 73 -7.17 0.23 11.45
CA GLY A 73 -8.10 1.35 11.50
C GLY A 73 -7.45 2.65 11.93
N ALA A 74 -6.58 2.60 12.94
CA ALA A 74 -5.82 3.75 13.40
C ALA A 74 -4.88 4.27 12.30
N HIS A 75 -4.24 3.34 11.55
CA HIS A 75 -3.41 3.69 10.41
C HIS A 75 -4.20 4.50 9.38
N ALA A 76 -5.36 3.99 8.97
CA ALA A 76 -6.18 4.65 7.96
C ALA A 76 -6.64 6.05 8.39
N ALA A 77 -6.80 6.27 9.68
CA ALA A 77 -7.24 7.54 10.25
C ALA A 77 -6.09 8.49 10.60
N SER A 78 -4.83 8.06 10.44
CA SER A 78 -3.68 8.86 10.85
C SER A 78 -3.52 10.14 10.02
N PRO A 79 -2.95 11.21 10.60
CA PRO A 79 -2.75 12.46 9.87
C PRO A 79 -1.84 12.31 8.66
N HIS A 80 -0.79 11.50 8.76
CA HIS A 80 0.13 11.30 7.63
C HIS A 80 -0.52 10.53 6.48
N MET A 81 -1.44 9.60 6.77
CA MET A 81 -2.18 8.92 5.70
C MET A 81 -3.21 9.82 5.04
N LYS A 82 -3.85 10.69 5.81
CA LYS A 82 -4.77 11.68 5.25
C LYS A 82 -4.04 12.65 4.33
N ALA A 83 -2.85 13.12 4.73
CA ALA A 83 -2.03 14.01 3.92
C ALA A 83 -1.56 13.32 2.64
N TYR A 84 -1.08 12.08 2.76
CA TYR A 84 -0.64 11.28 1.62
C TYR A 84 -1.81 11.07 0.63
N GLY A 85 -2.97 10.69 1.13
CA GLY A 85 -4.17 10.50 0.30
C GLY A 85 -4.59 11.75 -0.43
N ALA A 86 -4.53 12.91 0.22
CA ALA A 86 -4.89 14.19 -0.39
C ALA A 86 -3.95 14.54 -1.55
N ILE A 87 -2.63 14.28 -1.38
CA ILE A 87 -1.63 14.58 -2.40
C ILE A 87 -1.75 13.63 -3.59
N THR A 88 -1.97 12.34 -3.33
CA THR A 88 -1.96 11.31 -4.39
C THR A 88 -3.29 11.14 -5.12
N LYS A 89 -4.37 11.64 -4.55
CA LYS A 89 -5.75 11.42 -5.03
C LYS A 89 -5.90 11.61 -6.54
N GLU A 90 -5.34 12.67 -7.09
CA GLU A 90 -5.49 13.00 -8.50
C GLU A 90 -4.56 12.20 -9.42
N MET A 91 -3.59 11.49 -8.84
CA MET A 91 -2.65 10.66 -9.59
C MET A 91 -3.14 9.22 -9.74
N LEU A 92 -4.19 8.84 -9.01
CA LEU A 92 -4.70 7.46 -9.02
C LEU A 92 -5.84 7.29 -10.00
N ALA A 93 -5.84 6.13 -10.69
CA ALA A 93 -6.94 5.70 -11.53
C ALA A 93 -7.85 4.72 -10.79
N ASP A 94 -7.28 3.86 -9.93
CA ASP A 94 -8.04 2.86 -9.20
C ASP A 94 -7.30 2.43 -7.94
N ARG A 95 -8.06 1.92 -6.97
CA ARG A 95 -7.51 1.40 -5.71
C ARG A 95 -8.41 0.27 -5.21
N VAL A 96 -7.85 -0.92 -5.09
CA VAL A 96 -8.55 -2.09 -4.57
C VAL A 96 -7.81 -2.59 -3.34
N ILE A 97 -8.49 -2.68 -2.21
CA ILE A 97 -7.88 -3.10 -0.96
C ILE A 97 -8.46 -4.44 -0.53
N HIS A 98 -7.58 -5.41 -0.34
CA HIS A 98 -7.93 -6.73 0.21
C HIS A 98 -7.42 -6.81 1.64
N VAL A 99 -8.29 -7.17 2.56
CA VAL A 99 -7.94 -7.35 3.97
C VAL A 99 -8.20 -8.79 4.33
N MET A 100 -7.17 -9.46 4.84
CA MET A 100 -7.19 -10.90 5.08
C MET A 100 -6.69 -11.22 6.48
N SER A 101 -7.13 -12.34 7.01
CA SER A 101 -6.58 -12.89 8.24
C SER A 101 -5.89 -14.21 7.95
N ASP A 102 -5.08 -14.69 8.90
CA ASP A 102 -4.47 -16.01 8.76
C ASP A 102 -5.55 -17.08 8.60
N ALA A 103 -5.32 -18.02 7.70
CA ALA A 103 -6.25 -19.12 7.45
C ALA A 103 -6.16 -20.20 8.52
#